data_d9b58afd040167e0839e149f90f4bf94
#
_entry.id   d9b58afd040167e0839e149f90f4bf94
#
_cell.length_a   1.000
_cell.length_b   1.000
_cell.length_c   1.000
_cell.angle_alpha   90.00
_cell.angle_beta   90.00
_cell.angle_gamma   90.00
#
_symmetry.space_group_name_H-M   'P 1'
#
loop_
_entity.id
_entity.type
_entity.pdbx_description
1 polymer ?
#
loop_
_entity_poly.entity_id
_entity_poly.type
_entity_poly.pdbx_seq_one_letter_code
_entity_poly.pdbx_strand_id
1 'polypeptide(L)'
;MTAPFQPVANLWAKAILLFAAAAVAFGLVTLWFWPRSDYARNVGWTVDQPAPFSHLHHVSGLGIDCRFCHSSVEVSAEAGMPPTYTCMTCHSQVWTNAAVLEPLRRSLSDDKPIAWSRINDLPDYVYFNHSIHLAKGVGCATCHGDVAQMPLTFKAKSLTMEFCLDCHRDPGPSLRPKNKIFDTHWKRAADTPSPEVLLLQYRLGARNLTDCSICHR
;
A
#
# COMPACT_ATOMS: atom_id res chain seq x y z
N MET A 1 -57.02 -21.45 -35.89
CA MET A 1 -56.35 -21.67 -34.59
C MET A 1 -56.07 -20.32 -34.01
N THR A 2 -56.79 -19.93 -32.96
CA THR A 2 -56.57 -18.63 -32.28
C THR A 2 -55.29 -18.74 -31.48
N ALA A 3 -54.37 -17.79 -31.67
CA ALA A 3 -53.17 -17.72 -30.86
C ALA A 3 -53.52 -17.62 -29.38
N PRO A 4 -52.93 -18.46 -28.48
CA PRO A 4 -53.33 -18.55 -27.09
C PRO A 4 -53.01 -17.27 -26.29
N PHE A 5 -52.16 -16.39 -26.82
CA PHE A 5 -51.74 -15.13 -26.19
C PHE A 5 -52.03 -13.94 -27.08
N GLN A 6 -52.40 -12.82 -26.44
CA GLN A 6 -52.53 -11.52 -27.15
C GLN A 6 -51.18 -11.04 -27.68
N PRO A 7 -51.16 -10.29 -28.80
CA PRO A 7 -49.89 -9.75 -29.37
C PRO A 7 -49.03 -8.98 -28.36
N VAL A 8 -49.67 -8.29 -27.41
CA VAL A 8 -49.02 -7.52 -26.36
C VAL A 8 -48.20 -8.42 -25.40
N ALA A 9 -48.62 -9.68 -25.20
CA ALA A 9 -47.93 -10.62 -24.37
C ALA A 9 -46.50 -10.96 -24.92
N ASN A 10 -46.39 -11.00 -26.24
CA ASN A 10 -45.05 -11.22 -26.89
C ASN A 10 -44.13 -10.02 -26.68
N LEU A 11 -44.70 -8.79 -26.66
CA LEU A 11 -43.90 -7.60 -26.37
C LEU A 11 -43.39 -7.64 -24.93
N TRP A 12 -44.23 -7.92 -23.98
CA TRP A 12 -43.84 -8.07 -22.58
C TRP A 12 -42.82 -9.21 -22.35
N ALA A 13 -43.02 -10.35 -22.98
CA ALA A 13 -42.09 -11.46 -22.87
C ALA A 13 -40.70 -11.08 -23.41
N LYS A 14 -40.62 -10.40 -24.54
CA LYS A 14 -39.36 -9.91 -25.09
C LYS A 14 -38.72 -8.85 -24.17
N ALA A 15 -39.49 -7.91 -23.64
CA ALA A 15 -39.02 -6.87 -22.73
C ALA A 15 -38.44 -7.49 -21.43
N ILE A 16 -39.16 -8.47 -20.85
CA ILE A 16 -38.69 -9.17 -19.65
C ILE A 16 -37.40 -9.96 -19.92
N LEU A 17 -37.33 -10.68 -21.03
CA LEU A 17 -36.11 -11.40 -21.41
C LEU A 17 -34.91 -10.48 -21.65
N LEU A 18 -35.13 -9.37 -22.35
CA LEU A 18 -34.09 -8.37 -22.56
C LEU A 18 -33.61 -7.73 -21.23
N PHE A 19 -34.56 -7.39 -20.35
CA PHE A 19 -34.25 -6.85 -19.05
C PHE A 19 -33.50 -7.87 -18.19
N ALA A 20 -33.92 -9.13 -18.17
CA ALA A 20 -33.23 -10.20 -17.48
C ALA A 20 -31.80 -10.41 -18.01
N ALA A 21 -31.62 -10.43 -19.33
CA ALA A 21 -30.31 -10.53 -19.95
C ALA A 21 -29.43 -9.33 -19.61
N ALA A 22 -29.97 -8.13 -19.66
CA ALA A 22 -29.26 -6.91 -19.27
C ALA A 22 -28.87 -6.90 -17.77
N ALA A 23 -29.76 -7.36 -16.89
CA ALA A 23 -29.48 -7.47 -15.45
C ALA A 23 -28.37 -8.48 -15.17
N VAL A 24 -28.38 -9.65 -15.86
CA VAL A 24 -27.30 -10.63 -15.74
C VAL A 24 -25.97 -10.05 -16.26
N ALA A 25 -25.98 -9.42 -17.42
CA ALA A 25 -24.79 -8.78 -17.98
C ALA A 25 -24.23 -7.70 -17.03
N PHE A 26 -25.10 -6.83 -16.50
CA PHE A 26 -24.72 -5.81 -15.51
C PHE A 26 -24.15 -6.44 -14.24
N GLY A 27 -24.78 -7.50 -13.72
CA GLY A 27 -24.30 -8.25 -12.57
C GLY A 27 -22.89 -8.82 -12.78
N LEU A 28 -22.65 -9.46 -13.94
CA LEU A 28 -21.34 -10.00 -14.31
C LEU A 28 -20.26 -8.91 -14.43
N VAL A 29 -20.60 -7.78 -15.07
CA VAL A 29 -19.70 -6.61 -15.16
C VAL A 29 -19.38 -6.06 -13.78
N THR A 30 -20.38 -5.90 -12.92
CA THR A 30 -20.19 -5.43 -11.54
C THR A 30 -19.31 -6.39 -10.74
N LEU A 31 -19.56 -7.70 -10.79
CA LEU A 31 -18.77 -8.71 -10.11
C LEU A 31 -17.31 -8.75 -10.61
N TRP A 32 -17.08 -8.37 -11.87
CA TRP A 32 -15.74 -8.30 -12.43
C TRP A 32 -14.99 -7.04 -12.00
N PHE A 33 -15.62 -5.88 -12.11
CA PHE A 33 -14.94 -4.59 -11.88
C PHE A 33 -14.93 -4.14 -10.42
N TRP A 34 -16.00 -4.41 -9.64
CA TRP A 34 -16.11 -3.96 -8.27
C TRP A 34 -14.95 -4.40 -7.37
N PRO A 35 -14.58 -5.71 -7.30
CA PRO A 35 -13.47 -6.15 -6.45
C PRO A 35 -12.10 -5.63 -6.91
N ARG A 36 -12.01 -5.13 -8.14
CA ARG A 36 -10.79 -4.57 -8.74
C ARG A 36 -10.69 -3.07 -8.59
N SER A 37 -11.75 -2.42 -8.15
CA SER A 37 -11.76 -0.98 -7.96
C SER A 37 -10.93 -0.55 -6.76
N ASP A 38 -10.35 0.64 -6.83
CA ASP A 38 -9.62 1.25 -5.72
C ASP A 38 -10.52 1.43 -4.50
N TYR A 39 -11.82 1.69 -4.71
CA TYR A 39 -12.81 1.79 -3.65
C TYR A 39 -12.93 0.49 -2.83
N ALA A 40 -13.12 -0.66 -3.50
CA ALA A 40 -13.25 -1.96 -2.83
C ALA A 40 -11.96 -2.40 -2.13
N ARG A 41 -10.82 -1.83 -2.51
CA ARG A 41 -9.49 -2.12 -1.95
C ARG A 41 -9.03 -1.08 -0.93
N ASN A 42 -9.87 -0.12 -0.59
CA ASN A 42 -9.61 0.96 0.36
C ASN A 42 -8.37 1.82 -0.03
N VAL A 43 -8.08 1.94 -1.32
CA VAL A 43 -7.01 2.81 -1.81
C VAL A 43 -7.44 4.27 -1.63
N GLY A 44 -6.57 5.09 -1.05
CA GLY A 44 -6.86 6.48 -0.71
C GLY A 44 -7.63 6.68 0.60
N TRP A 45 -7.98 5.60 1.31
CA TRP A 45 -8.73 5.69 2.56
C TRP A 45 -7.78 5.79 3.76
N THR A 46 -8.05 6.76 4.62
CA THR A 46 -7.44 6.84 5.95
C THR A 46 -8.17 5.92 6.91
N VAL A 47 -7.44 5.39 7.89
CA VAL A 47 -7.99 4.55 8.96
C VAL A 47 -7.75 5.27 10.28
N ASP A 48 -8.75 5.27 11.15
CA ASP A 48 -8.62 5.86 12.48
C ASP A 48 -7.50 5.18 13.26
N GLN A 49 -6.67 6.00 13.87
CA GLN A 49 -5.52 5.58 14.65
C GLN A 49 -5.69 6.00 16.11
N PRO A 50 -5.18 5.22 17.07
CA PRO A 50 -5.21 5.58 18.49
C PRO A 50 -4.58 6.95 18.76
N ALA A 51 -3.53 7.30 18.01
CA ALA A 51 -2.95 8.63 17.96
C ALA A 51 -2.82 9.05 16.48
N PRO A 52 -3.39 10.19 16.05
CA PRO A 52 -3.32 10.65 14.66
C PRO A 52 -1.90 11.11 14.32
N PHE A 53 -1.10 10.18 13.82
CA PHE A 53 0.30 10.44 13.46
C PHE A 53 0.39 11.07 12.07
N SER A 54 1.14 12.16 11.95
CA SER A 54 1.38 12.87 10.70
C SER A 54 2.80 12.67 10.19
N HIS A 55 2.96 11.91 9.11
CA HIS A 55 4.25 11.82 8.41
C HIS A 55 4.65 13.18 7.80
N LEU A 56 3.67 13.96 7.29
CA LEU A 56 3.93 15.31 6.77
C LEU A 56 4.65 16.19 7.80
N HIS A 57 4.20 16.14 9.06
CA HIS A 57 4.83 16.95 10.11
C HIS A 57 6.23 16.43 10.47
N HIS A 58 6.37 15.12 10.69
CA HIS A 58 7.61 14.53 11.19
C HIS A 58 8.68 14.39 10.11
N VAL A 59 8.31 13.91 8.91
CA VAL A 59 9.26 13.66 7.83
C VAL A 59 9.54 14.92 7.02
N SER A 60 8.50 15.52 6.41
CA SER A 60 8.69 16.71 5.57
C SER A 60 8.94 17.98 6.38
N GLY A 61 8.25 18.14 7.52
CA GLY A 61 8.37 19.33 8.35
C GLY A 61 9.64 19.36 9.20
N LEU A 62 9.98 18.24 9.84
CA LEU A 62 11.12 18.15 10.77
C LEU A 62 12.34 17.45 10.17
N GLY A 63 12.24 16.84 8.98
CA GLY A 63 13.34 16.13 8.33
C GLY A 63 13.75 14.82 9.00
N ILE A 64 12.84 14.19 9.77
CA ILE A 64 13.16 12.93 10.46
C ILE A 64 13.25 11.80 9.43
N ASP A 65 14.37 11.08 9.43
CA ASP A 65 14.60 9.93 8.54
C ASP A 65 13.64 8.78 8.87
N CYS A 66 13.17 8.07 7.84
CA CYS A 66 12.24 6.94 7.98
C CYS A 66 12.75 5.87 8.95
N ARG A 67 14.07 5.63 8.95
CA ARG A 67 14.75 4.61 9.77
C ARG A 67 14.80 4.96 11.26
N PHE A 68 14.57 6.20 11.62
CA PHE A 68 14.45 6.58 13.03
C PHE A 68 13.26 5.88 13.70
N CYS A 69 12.16 5.75 12.97
CA CYS A 69 10.94 5.11 13.46
C CYS A 69 10.82 3.66 12.97
N HIS A 70 11.17 3.39 11.71
CA HIS A 70 11.13 2.06 11.08
C HIS A 70 12.53 1.41 11.09
N SER A 71 13.07 1.22 12.28
CA SER A 71 14.49 0.85 12.48
C SER A 71 14.87 -0.55 11.96
N SER A 72 13.92 -1.45 11.79
CA SER A 72 14.16 -2.82 11.29
C SER A 72 14.04 -2.96 9.77
N VAL A 73 13.63 -1.91 9.05
CA VAL A 73 13.25 -1.98 7.64
C VAL A 73 14.36 -2.47 6.69
N GLU A 74 15.61 -2.20 7.02
CA GLU A 74 16.76 -2.62 6.21
C GLU A 74 17.24 -4.06 6.49
N VAL A 75 16.81 -4.65 7.61
CA VAL A 75 17.33 -5.95 8.09
C VAL A 75 16.24 -7.00 8.34
N SER A 76 14.97 -6.62 8.30
CA SER A 76 13.84 -7.52 8.60
C SER A 76 12.80 -7.55 7.48
N ALA A 77 11.99 -8.60 7.47
CA ALA A 77 10.79 -8.66 6.65
C ALA A 77 9.79 -7.55 7.03
N GLU A 78 9.67 -7.27 8.32
CA GLU A 78 8.81 -6.23 8.86
C GLU A 78 9.56 -4.90 8.97
N ALA A 79 8.96 -3.81 8.48
CA ALA A 79 9.53 -2.47 8.66
C ALA A 79 9.61 -2.03 10.13
N GLY A 80 8.77 -2.65 10.96
CA GLY A 80 8.63 -2.35 12.37
C GLY A 80 7.76 -1.12 12.61
N MET A 81 6.99 -1.20 13.72
CA MET A 81 6.32 -0.03 14.29
C MET A 81 7.21 0.49 15.42
N PRO A 82 7.41 1.82 15.53
CA PRO A 82 8.26 2.38 16.57
C PRO A 82 7.65 2.08 17.95
N PRO A 83 8.45 1.64 18.92
CA PRO A 83 8.00 1.55 20.31
C PRO A 83 7.69 2.96 20.85
N THR A 84 6.84 3.03 21.86
CA THR A 84 6.42 4.32 22.48
C THR A 84 7.62 5.18 22.91
N TYR A 85 8.70 4.56 23.35
CA TYR A 85 9.94 5.26 23.71
C TYR A 85 10.52 6.09 22.57
N THR A 86 10.42 5.65 21.34
CA THR A 86 10.87 6.44 20.18
C THR A 86 10.11 7.76 20.08
N CYS A 87 8.82 7.76 20.32
CA CYS A 87 8.00 8.98 20.36
C CYS A 87 8.40 9.87 21.54
N MET A 88 8.66 9.26 22.69
CA MET A 88 8.97 9.97 23.93
C MET A 88 10.38 10.57 23.96
N THR A 89 11.27 10.25 23.02
CA THR A 89 12.55 10.98 22.88
C THR A 89 12.36 12.48 22.66
N CYS A 90 11.26 12.87 22.01
CA CYS A 90 10.88 14.27 21.81
C CYS A 90 9.65 14.66 22.66
N HIS A 91 8.60 13.81 22.68
CA HIS A 91 7.33 14.16 23.33
C HIS A 91 7.35 14.13 24.85
N SER A 92 8.43 13.71 25.46
CA SER A 92 8.70 13.97 26.89
C SER A 92 9.00 15.45 27.18
N GLN A 93 9.39 16.23 26.16
CA GLN A 93 9.73 17.65 26.28
C GLN A 93 8.83 18.56 25.45
N VAL A 94 8.29 18.04 24.32
CA VAL A 94 7.48 18.79 23.35
C VAL A 94 6.05 18.27 23.38
N TRP A 95 5.07 19.21 23.48
CA TRP A 95 3.63 18.90 23.56
C TRP A 95 3.25 17.95 24.69
N THR A 96 3.97 17.98 25.78
CA THR A 96 3.88 17.04 26.90
C THR A 96 2.45 16.83 27.40
N ASN A 97 1.62 17.90 27.40
CA ASN A 97 0.24 17.87 27.92
C ASN A 97 -0.82 17.91 26.81
N ALA A 98 -0.42 17.80 25.52
CA ALA A 98 -1.39 17.78 24.43
C ALA A 98 -2.34 16.56 24.55
N ALA A 99 -3.64 16.80 24.43
CA ALA A 99 -4.65 15.73 24.53
C ALA A 99 -4.46 14.65 23.47
N VAL A 100 -4.02 15.02 22.26
CA VAL A 100 -3.74 14.11 21.13
C VAL A 100 -2.63 13.11 21.44
N LEU A 101 -1.73 13.42 22.41
CA LEU A 101 -0.63 12.55 22.85
C LEU A 101 -0.98 11.71 24.09
N GLU A 102 -2.21 11.79 24.58
CA GLU A 102 -2.64 10.98 25.71
C GLU A 102 -2.45 9.48 25.48
N PRO A 103 -2.75 8.91 24.29
CA PRO A 103 -2.47 7.49 24.01
C PRO A 103 -0.99 7.09 24.17
N LEU A 104 -0.06 8.01 23.83
CA LEU A 104 1.37 7.75 24.03
C LEU A 104 1.74 7.73 25.52
N ARG A 105 1.23 8.68 26.31
CA ARG A 105 1.47 8.72 27.76
C ARG A 105 0.92 7.48 28.44
N ARG A 106 -0.30 7.05 28.07
CA ARG A 106 -0.93 5.85 28.60
C ARG A 106 -0.15 4.60 28.21
N SER A 107 0.27 4.49 26.94
CA SER A 107 1.12 3.39 26.48
C SER A 107 2.40 3.29 27.30
N LEU A 108 3.02 4.43 27.64
CA LEU A 108 4.23 4.46 28.46
C LEU A 108 3.95 4.05 29.93
N SER A 109 2.89 4.61 30.52
CA SER A 109 2.54 4.33 31.94
C SER A 109 2.13 2.89 32.16
N ASP A 110 1.43 2.30 31.21
CA ASP A 110 0.89 0.94 31.31
C ASP A 110 1.86 -0.13 30.78
N ASP A 111 3.00 0.32 30.22
CA ASP A 111 3.98 -0.54 29.53
C ASP A 111 3.31 -1.44 28.46
N LYS A 112 2.38 -0.83 27.70
CA LYS A 112 1.65 -1.52 26.63
C LYS A 112 1.85 -0.81 25.30
N PRO A 113 2.24 -1.55 24.23
CA PRO A 113 2.37 -0.96 22.89
C PRO A 113 1.08 -0.29 22.43
N ILE A 114 1.22 0.78 21.64
CA ILE A 114 0.07 1.40 20.98
C ILE A 114 -0.47 0.42 19.94
N ALA A 115 -1.77 0.14 20.01
CA ALA A 115 -2.46 -0.75 19.07
C ALA A 115 -2.77 -0.04 17.75
N TRP A 116 -1.74 0.18 16.93
CA TRP A 116 -1.89 0.81 15.63
C TRP A 116 -2.77 0.00 14.70
N SER A 117 -3.68 0.67 13.99
CA SER A 117 -4.46 0.06 12.90
C SER A 117 -3.57 -0.11 11.68
N ARG A 118 -3.49 -1.34 11.12
CA ARG A 118 -2.74 -1.61 9.88
C ARG A 118 -3.43 -0.98 8.69
N ILE A 119 -2.68 -0.21 7.90
CA ILE A 119 -3.16 0.45 6.68
C ILE A 119 -2.78 -0.37 5.46
N ASN A 120 -1.54 -0.86 5.43
CA ASN A 120 -1.06 -1.76 4.39
C ASN A 120 -0.96 -3.16 4.99
N ASP A 121 -1.86 -4.03 4.55
CA ASP A 121 -1.96 -5.41 5.02
C ASP A 121 -1.98 -6.35 3.82
N LEU A 122 -1.20 -7.41 3.89
CA LEU A 122 -1.18 -8.50 2.92
C LEU A 122 -1.78 -9.74 3.57
N PRO A 123 -2.42 -10.62 2.78
CA PRO A 123 -2.88 -11.91 3.30
C PRO A 123 -1.75 -12.74 3.89
N ASP A 124 -2.02 -13.53 4.91
CA ASP A 124 -1.03 -14.32 5.65
C ASP A 124 -0.24 -15.33 4.78
N TYR A 125 -0.78 -15.71 3.63
CA TYR A 125 -0.12 -16.58 2.66
C TYR A 125 0.85 -15.83 1.72
N VAL A 126 1.04 -14.52 1.89
CA VAL A 126 1.97 -13.69 1.11
C VAL A 126 3.15 -13.28 1.98
N TYR A 127 4.32 -13.81 1.65
CA TYR A 127 5.56 -13.55 2.39
C TYR A 127 6.33 -12.40 1.75
N PHE A 128 6.04 -11.20 2.21
CA PHE A 128 6.75 -10.00 1.79
C PHE A 128 7.93 -9.71 2.72
N ASN A 129 9.03 -9.22 2.14
CA ASN A 129 10.22 -8.87 2.91
C ASN A 129 10.73 -7.49 2.48
N HIS A 130 10.65 -6.51 3.40
CA HIS A 130 11.13 -5.14 3.16
C HIS A 130 12.64 -5.09 2.91
N SER A 131 13.45 -5.77 3.71
CA SER A 131 14.90 -5.66 3.61
C SER A 131 15.44 -6.09 2.24
N ILE A 132 14.84 -7.12 1.63
CA ILE A 132 15.21 -7.57 0.29
C ILE A 132 14.90 -6.48 -0.74
N HIS A 133 13.71 -5.87 -0.69
CA HIS A 133 13.29 -4.84 -1.65
C HIS A 133 14.18 -3.59 -1.55
N LEU A 134 14.50 -3.15 -0.33
CA LEU A 134 15.43 -2.03 -0.12
C LEU A 134 16.84 -2.37 -0.61
N ALA A 135 17.35 -3.56 -0.26
CA ALA A 135 18.65 -4.01 -0.72
C ALA A 135 18.75 -4.09 -2.26
N LYS A 136 17.59 -4.28 -2.92
CA LYS A 136 17.47 -4.30 -4.40
C LYS A 136 17.08 -2.96 -5.01
N GLY A 137 17.13 -1.87 -4.25
CA GLY A 137 16.95 -0.51 -4.77
C GLY A 137 15.52 -0.07 -4.96
N VAL A 138 14.54 -0.75 -4.37
CA VAL A 138 13.13 -0.33 -4.41
C VAL A 138 12.88 0.71 -3.31
N GLY A 139 12.43 1.91 -3.69
CA GLY A 139 12.15 2.99 -2.74
C GLY A 139 10.78 2.86 -2.08
N CYS A 140 10.66 3.39 -0.86
CA CYS A 140 9.42 3.35 -0.06
C CYS A 140 8.21 3.88 -0.82
N ALA A 141 8.36 5.00 -1.53
CA ALA A 141 7.27 5.64 -2.28
C ALA A 141 6.74 4.77 -3.44
N THR A 142 7.48 3.77 -3.91
CA THR A 142 7.01 2.85 -4.96
C THR A 142 5.75 2.10 -4.53
N CYS A 143 5.69 1.68 -3.25
CA CYS A 143 4.57 0.92 -2.70
C CYS A 143 3.67 1.79 -1.80
N HIS A 144 4.25 2.70 -1.02
CA HIS A 144 3.53 3.50 -0.04
C HIS A 144 3.10 4.88 -0.54
N GLY A 145 3.43 5.24 -1.80
CA GLY A 145 3.19 6.58 -2.32
C GLY A 145 4.07 7.62 -1.61
N ASP A 146 3.73 8.88 -1.75
CA ASP A 146 4.46 9.97 -1.09
C ASP A 146 4.04 10.09 0.38
N VAL A 147 4.40 9.08 1.17
CA VAL A 147 4.03 8.99 2.58
C VAL A 147 4.53 10.19 3.40
N ALA A 148 5.66 10.79 3.01
CA ALA A 148 6.19 11.97 3.65
C ALA A 148 5.26 13.20 3.56
N GLN A 149 4.33 13.22 2.61
CA GLN A 149 3.31 14.27 2.45
C GLN A 149 1.95 13.89 3.07
N MET A 150 1.84 12.77 3.76
CA MET A 150 0.56 12.34 4.33
C MET A 150 0.35 12.93 5.73
N PRO A 151 -0.66 13.81 5.92
CA PRO A 151 -1.06 14.29 7.24
C PRO A 151 -1.69 13.17 8.09
N LEU A 152 -2.45 12.29 7.46
CA LEU A 152 -2.89 11.00 7.99
C LEU A 152 -2.52 9.94 6.96
N THR A 153 -1.96 8.85 7.43
CA THR A 153 -1.49 7.78 6.53
C THR A 153 -2.68 7.07 5.90
N PHE A 154 -2.60 6.84 4.59
CA PHE A 154 -3.59 6.08 3.83
C PHE A 154 -2.92 5.08 2.91
N LYS A 155 -3.68 4.08 2.47
CA LYS A 155 -3.22 3.08 1.51
C LYS A 155 -3.12 3.71 0.12
N ALA A 156 -1.91 3.92 -0.37
CA ALA A 156 -1.67 4.63 -1.64
C ALA A 156 -1.73 3.71 -2.87
N LYS A 157 -1.57 2.40 -2.70
CA LYS A 157 -1.54 1.40 -3.79
C LYS A 157 -2.35 0.18 -3.40
N SER A 158 -2.86 -0.52 -4.40
CA SER A 158 -3.72 -1.70 -4.18
C SER A 158 -3.00 -2.86 -3.49
N LEU A 159 -1.68 -3.00 -3.70
CA LEU A 159 -0.84 -4.08 -3.19
C LEU A 159 -1.39 -5.48 -3.52
N THR A 160 -2.04 -5.62 -4.67
CA THR A 160 -2.55 -6.88 -5.17
C THR A 160 -1.45 -7.71 -5.80
N MET A 161 -1.73 -9.00 -6.08
CA MET A 161 -0.83 -9.86 -6.84
C MET A 161 -0.44 -9.25 -8.19
N GLU A 162 -1.39 -8.63 -8.91
CA GLU A 162 -1.13 -7.92 -10.16
C GLU A 162 -0.12 -6.79 -9.96
N PHE A 163 -0.33 -5.92 -8.95
CA PHE A 163 0.61 -4.84 -8.61
C PHE A 163 2.03 -5.37 -8.36
N CYS A 164 2.18 -6.47 -7.65
CA CYS A 164 3.47 -7.08 -7.39
C CYS A 164 4.09 -7.67 -8.66
N LEU A 165 3.30 -8.40 -9.45
CA LEU A 165 3.75 -9.05 -10.68
C LEU A 165 4.16 -8.04 -11.76
N ASP A 166 3.50 -6.89 -11.87
CA ASP A 166 3.86 -5.86 -12.83
C ASP A 166 5.28 -5.34 -12.57
N CYS A 167 5.61 -5.07 -11.28
CA CYS A 167 6.97 -4.72 -10.89
C CYS A 167 7.94 -5.89 -11.06
N HIS A 168 7.56 -7.11 -10.71
CA HIS A 168 8.43 -8.29 -10.80
C HIS A 168 8.70 -8.72 -12.26
N ARG A 169 7.83 -8.40 -13.21
CA ARG A 169 8.05 -8.61 -14.65
C ARG A 169 9.02 -7.60 -15.24
N ASP A 170 8.93 -6.34 -14.78
CA ASP A 170 9.81 -5.25 -15.21
C ASP A 170 10.16 -4.35 -14.02
N PRO A 171 11.14 -4.74 -13.19
CA PRO A 171 11.52 -3.97 -12.00
C PRO A 171 12.32 -2.70 -12.33
N GLY A 172 12.92 -2.60 -13.52
CA GLY A 172 13.82 -1.51 -13.92
C GLY A 172 13.31 -0.10 -13.59
N PRO A 173 12.08 0.27 -13.98
CA PRO A 173 11.51 1.58 -13.70
C PRO A 173 11.39 1.90 -12.20
N SER A 174 11.24 0.90 -11.34
CA SER A 174 11.07 1.04 -9.89
C SER A 174 12.39 1.13 -9.12
N LEU A 175 13.52 0.82 -9.77
CA LEU A 175 14.83 0.81 -9.13
C LEU A 175 15.40 2.22 -8.97
N ARG A 176 16.08 2.44 -7.85
CA ARG A 176 16.73 3.70 -7.48
C ARG A 176 18.17 3.43 -7.04
N PRO A 177 19.09 4.44 -7.12
CA PRO A 177 20.35 4.39 -6.41
C PRO A 177 20.13 4.22 -4.90
N LYS A 178 21.05 3.52 -4.21
CA LYS A 178 20.90 3.22 -2.77
C LYS A 178 20.66 4.43 -1.89
N ASN A 179 21.32 5.55 -2.18
CA ASN A 179 21.17 6.81 -1.46
C ASN A 179 19.84 7.53 -1.73
N LYS A 180 18.98 6.98 -2.59
CA LYS A 180 17.68 7.54 -2.98
C LYS A 180 16.47 6.68 -2.57
N ILE A 181 16.70 5.60 -1.82
CA ILE A 181 15.64 4.66 -1.42
C ILE A 181 14.64 5.32 -0.46
N PHE A 182 15.13 6.14 0.47
CA PHE A 182 14.31 6.84 1.48
C PHE A 182 13.83 8.23 1.03
N ASP A 183 14.24 8.69 -0.15
CA ASP A 183 13.79 9.94 -0.74
C ASP A 183 12.43 9.74 -1.43
N THR A 184 11.34 10.13 -0.77
CA THR A 184 9.98 9.93 -1.28
C THR A 184 9.65 10.81 -2.47
N HIS A 185 10.37 11.93 -2.64
CA HIS A 185 10.19 12.87 -3.76
C HIS A 185 11.12 12.58 -4.94
N TRP A 186 11.98 11.55 -4.81
CA TRP A 186 12.93 11.24 -5.87
C TRP A 186 12.24 10.96 -7.20
N LYS A 187 12.75 11.61 -8.23
CA LYS A 187 12.40 11.36 -9.64
C LYS A 187 13.67 11.03 -10.40
N ARG A 188 13.57 10.12 -11.36
CA ARG A 188 14.70 9.79 -12.23
C ARG A 188 15.12 11.02 -13.01
N ALA A 189 16.36 11.43 -12.89
CA ALA A 189 16.99 12.52 -13.64
C ALA A 189 17.92 11.96 -14.72
N ALA A 190 18.40 12.80 -15.63
CA ALA A 190 19.25 12.39 -16.75
C ALA A 190 20.59 11.80 -16.30
N ASP A 191 21.11 12.20 -15.14
CA ASP A 191 22.35 11.71 -14.53
C ASP A 191 22.15 10.42 -13.70
N THR A 192 20.91 9.95 -13.56
CA THR A 192 20.62 8.70 -12.85
C THR A 192 21.03 7.51 -13.71
N PRO A 193 21.68 6.47 -13.14
CA PRO A 193 21.96 5.23 -13.86
C PRO A 193 20.68 4.67 -14.51
N SER A 194 20.82 4.20 -15.76
CA SER A 194 19.67 3.64 -16.48
C SER A 194 19.07 2.43 -15.76
N PRO A 195 17.81 2.06 -16.04
CA PRO A 195 17.20 0.85 -15.49
C PRO A 195 18.05 -0.39 -15.69
N GLU A 196 18.65 -0.55 -16.85
CA GLU A 196 19.51 -1.70 -17.22
C GLU A 196 20.76 -1.76 -16.36
N VAL A 197 21.40 -0.62 -16.11
CA VAL A 197 22.58 -0.52 -15.23
C VAL A 197 22.20 -0.91 -13.80
N LEU A 198 21.06 -0.42 -13.30
CA LEU A 198 20.57 -0.75 -11.96
C LEU A 198 20.17 -2.23 -11.84
N LEU A 199 19.56 -2.83 -12.87
CA LEU A 199 19.26 -4.26 -12.92
C LEU A 199 20.53 -5.11 -12.76
N LEU A 200 21.60 -4.76 -13.46
CA LEU A 200 22.91 -5.42 -13.34
C LEU A 200 23.52 -5.21 -11.96
N GLN A 201 23.54 -3.96 -11.48
CA GLN A 201 24.09 -3.59 -10.17
C GLN A 201 23.42 -4.34 -9.03
N TYR A 202 22.11 -4.51 -9.08
CA TYR A 202 21.32 -5.23 -8.07
C TYR A 202 21.21 -6.73 -8.33
N ARG A 203 21.82 -7.25 -9.43
CA ARG A 203 21.81 -8.67 -9.82
C ARG A 203 20.39 -9.23 -9.92
N LEU A 204 19.52 -8.51 -10.64
CA LEU A 204 18.13 -8.91 -10.84
C LEU A 204 17.91 -9.64 -12.17
N GLY A 205 18.77 -9.45 -13.18
CA GLY A 205 18.58 -9.99 -14.53
C GLY A 205 18.70 -11.51 -14.67
N ALA A 206 19.18 -12.24 -13.64
CA ALA A 206 19.41 -13.69 -13.70
C ALA A 206 18.33 -14.53 -13.01
N ARG A 207 17.29 -13.94 -12.43
CA ARG A 207 16.26 -14.63 -11.66
C ARG A 207 14.89 -14.49 -12.29
N ASN A 208 14.13 -15.59 -12.34
CA ASN A 208 12.70 -15.51 -12.60
C ASN A 208 12.01 -14.94 -11.35
N LEU A 209 11.73 -13.62 -11.35
CA LEU A 209 11.10 -12.93 -10.23
C LEU A 209 9.58 -13.18 -10.14
N THR A 210 9.00 -13.94 -11.09
CA THR A 210 7.57 -14.26 -11.14
C THR A 210 7.25 -15.68 -10.71
N ASP A 211 8.24 -16.41 -10.18
CA ASP A 211 8.00 -17.71 -9.58
C ASP A 211 7.09 -17.58 -8.35
N CYS A 212 6.06 -18.43 -8.27
CA CYS A 212 5.05 -18.37 -7.21
C CYS A 212 5.66 -18.49 -5.81
N SER A 213 6.73 -19.28 -5.66
CA SER A 213 7.41 -19.53 -4.38
C SER A 213 8.18 -18.32 -3.84
N ILE A 214 8.36 -17.25 -4.64
CA ILE A 214 8.96 -16.00 -4.18
C ILE A 214 8.04 -15.28 -3.20
N CYS A 215 6.74 -15.34 -3.45
CA CYS A 215 5.72 -14.64 -2.67
C CYS A 215 4.85 -15.59 -1.82
N HIS A 216 4.70 -16.86 -2.23
CA HIS A 216 3.82 -17.83 -1.58
C HIS A 216 4.59 -19.04 -1.08
N ARG A 217 4.34 -19.45 0.16
CA ARG A 217 4.97 -20.63 0.79
C ARG A 217 3.93 -21.46 1.51
#